data_908e067c770bdd2a9f4bc02503b4b6a9
#
_entry.id   908e067c770bdd2a9f4bc02503b4b6a9
#
_cell.length_a   1.000
_cell.length_b   1.000
_cell.length_c   1.000
_cell.angle_alpha   90.00
_cell.angle_beta   90.00
_cell.angle_gamma   90.00
#
_symmetry.space_group_name_H-M   'P 1'
#
loop_
_entity.id
_entity.type
_entity.pdbx_description
1 polymer ?
#
loop_
_entity_poly.entity_id
_entity_poly.type
_entity_poly.pdbx_seq_one_letter_code
_entity_poly.pdbx_strand_id
1 'polypeptide(L)'
;HYDYWDDRVRHSILYDACADLLVYGMGERAIRMIADALNAGKPVSELTGIPGTCARVSAPPEGEYVLLPSFTDVSTDKKKYCEAFVLQTREQDAVRGKRLLQPHEKGYLLCNPPAMPLNSRELDEVYALPFTRRPHPSIREYVPAIEEVSFSITSARGCFGTCNFCALTFHQGRVVTSRSHE
;
A
#
# COMPACT_ATOMS: atom_id res chain seq x y z
N HIS A 1 -8.51 -1.36 -10.17
CA HIS A 1 -8.76 0.10 -10.16
C HIS A 1 -9.32 0.58 -11.50
N TYR A 2 -10.09 1.68 -11.49
CA TYR A 2 -10.57 2.30 -12.71
C TYR A 2 -9.50 3.23 -13.30
N ASP A 3 -9.14 2.96 -14.54
CA ASP A 3 -8.24 3.79 -15.33
C ASP A 3 -9.09 4.69 -16.23
N TYR A 4 -9.13 5.99 -15.90
CA TYR A 4 -9.97 6.94 -16.61
C TYR A 4 -9.41 7.36 -17.98
N TRP A 5 -8.13 7.13 -18.26
CA TRP A 5 -7.53 7.37 -19.56
C TRP A 5 -8.01 6.34 -20.59
N ASP A 6 -8.04 5.07 -20.17
CA ASP A 6 -8.48 3.96 -21.02
C ASP A 6 -9.96 3.61 -20.84
N ASP A 7 -10.67 4.33 -19.96
CA ASP A 7 -12.09 4.11 -19.61
C ASP A 7 -12.41 2.65 -19.27
N ARG A 8 -11.54 2.04 -18.44
CA ARG A 8 -11.71 0.64 -18.06
C ARG A 8 -11.25 0.33 -16.64
N VAL A 9 -11.78 -0.75 -16.07
CA VAL A 9 -11.30 -1.33 -14.83
C VAL A 9 -10.09 -2.23 -15.15
N ARG A 10 -8.94 -1.93 -14.55
CA ARG A 10 -7.71 -2.71 -14.67
C ARG A 10 -7.65 -3.80 -13.61
N HIS A 11 -6.93 -4.88 -13.92
CA HIS A 11 -6.51 -5.84 -12.91
C HIS A 11 -5.67 -5.19 -11.81
N SER A 12 -5.44 -5.91 -10.73
CA SER A 12 -4.38 -5.53 -9.81
C SER A 12 -3.04 -5.54 -10.53
N ILE A 13 -2.18 -4.58 -10.20
CA ILE A 13 -0.81 -4.51 -10.74
C ILE A 13 -0.02 -5.82 -10.49
N LEU A 14 -0.36 -6.57 -9.44
CA LEU A 14 0.22 -7.90 -9.17
C LEU A 14 -0.02 -8.91 -10.29
N TYR A 15 -1.18 -8.83 -10.96
CA TYR A 15 -1.49 -9.69 -12.10
C TYR A 15 -0.80 -9.18 -13.36
N ASP A 16 -0.87 -7.88 -13.62
CA ASP A 16 -0.33 -7.29 -14.84
C ASP A 16 1.21 -7.30 -14.86
N ALA A 17 1.86 -7.08 -13.73
CA ALA A 17 3.32 -7.10 -13.59
C ALA A 17 3.89 -8.48 -13.27
N CYS A 18 3.05 -9.52 -13.09
CA CYS A 18 3.46 -10.84 -12.63
C CYS A 18 4.30 -10.81 -11.35
N ALA A 19 4.06 -9.81 -10.48
CA ALA A 19 4.77 -9.67 -9.23
C ALA A 19 4.25 -10.64 -8.16
N ASP A 20 5.11 -11.02 -7.21
CA ASP A 20 4.75 -11.92 -6.11
C ASP A 20 4.03 -11.19 -4.99
N LEU A 21 4.53 -10.03 -4.61
CA LEU A 21 4.00 -9.19 -3.55
C LEU A 21 3.89 -7.74 -3.99
N LEU A 22 2.88 -7.05 -3.50
CA LEU A 22 2.73 -5.60 -3.58
C LEU A 22 2.79 -5.05 -2.15
N VAL A 23 3.70 -4.12 -1.90
CA VAL A 23 3.73 -3.34 -0.66
C VAL A 23 3.02 -2.02 -0.92
N TYR A 24 2.05 -1.67 -0.09
CA TYR A 24 1.29 -0.44 -0.24
C TYR A 24 1.35 0.43 1.02
N GLY A 25 1.03 1.71 0.87
CA GLY A 25 1.09 2.67 1.98
C GLY A 25 2.53 2.99 2.41
N MET A 26 2.75 3.16 3.71
CA MET A 26 4.07 3.36 4.30
C MET A 26 4.75 2.01 4.50
N GLY A 27 5.63 1.65 3.60
CA GLY A 27 6.12 0.28 3.42
C GLY A 27 7.31 -0.13 4.29
N GLU A 28 7.86 0.72 5.15
CA GLU A 28 9.12 0.47 5.85
C GLU A 28 9.08 -0.82 6.68
N ARG A 29 8.04 -1.02 7.47
CA ARG A 29 7.90 -2.25 8.27
C ARG A 29 7.68 -3.47 7.40
N ALA A 30 6.81 -3.36 6.38
CA ALA A 30 6.52 -4.48 5.49
C ALA A 30 7.78 -4.93 4.73
N ILE A 31 8.56 -4.00 4.18
CA ILE A 31 9.81 -4.30 3.47
C ILE A 31 10.82 -4.97 4.41
N ARG A 32 10.96 -4.48 5.64
CA ARG A 32 11.85 -5.10 6.63
C ARG A 32 11.42 -6.53 6.96
N MET A 33 10.12 -6.74 7.24
CA MET A 33 9.59 -8.07 7.53
C MET A 33 9.78 -9.04 6.35
N ILE A 34 9.59 -8.57 5.11
CA ILE A 34 9.83 -9.36 3.90
C ILE A 34 11.32 -9.73 3.80
N ALA A 35 12.22 -8.75 3.95
CA ALA A 35 13.65 -8.96 3.86
C ALA A 35 14.15 -9.95 4.93
N ASP A 36 13.72 -9.79 6.17
CA ASP A 36 14.07 -10.68 7.28
C ASP A 36 13.58 -12.12 7.03
N ALA A 37 12.36 -12.27 6.52
CA ALA A 37 11.80 -13.59 6.20
C ALA A 37 12.54 -14.28 5.05
N LEU A 38 12.85 -13.55 3.98
CA LEU A 38 13.62 -14.07 2.85
C LEU A 38 15.07 -14.43 3.28
N ASN A 39 15.68 -13.60 4.11
CA ASN A 39 17.01 -13.89 4.67
C ASN A 39 17.01 -15.12 5.58
N ALA A 40 15.89 -15.41 6.24
CA ALA A 40 15.68 -16.65 7.01
C ALA A 40 15.34 -17.87 6.12
N GLY A 41 15.36 -17.73 4.79
CA GLY A 41 15.11 -18.81 3.83
C GLY A 41 13.64 -19.13 3.58
N LYS A 42 12.70 -18.28 4.01
CA LYS A 42 11.28 -18.48 3.70
C LYS A 42 11.01 -18.14 2.24
N PRO A 43 10.29 -18.98 1.49
CA PRO A 43 9.92 -18.67 0.13
C PRO A 43 8.90 -17.52 0.09
N VAL A 44 8.98 -16.68 -0.94
CA VAL A 44 8.09 -15.52 -1.10
C VAL A 44 6.60 -15.92 -1.14
N SER A 45 6.28 -17.08 -1.64
CA SER A 45 4.92 -17.63 -1.71
C SER A 45 4.25 -17.84 -0.33
N GLU A 46 5.03 -17.93 0.73
CA GLU A 46 4.54 -18.04 2.11
C GLU A 46 4.33 -16.69 2.80
N LEU A 47 4.79 -15.60 2.19
CA LEU A 47 4.75 -14.27 2.78
C LEU A 47 3.39 -13.56 2.54
N THR A 48 2.30 -14.28 2.70
CA THR A 48 0.95 -13.79 2.37
C THR A 48 0.24 -13.04 3.51
N GLY A 49 0.80 -13.05 4.73
CA GLY A 49 0.17 -12.49 5.93
C GLY A 49 0.81 -11.20 6.47
N ILE A 50 1.67 -10.53 5.71
CA ILE A 50 2.37 -9.32 6.17
C ILE A 50 1.45 -8.10 6.03
N PRO A 51 1.18 -7.32 7.12
CA PRO A 51 0.38 -6.11 7.03
C PRO A 51 0.96 -5.10 6.03
N GLY A 52 0.08 -4.39 5.31
CA GLY A 52 0.48 -3.44 4.25
C GLY A 52 0.94 -4.12 2.96
N THR A 53 0.56 -5.37 2.74
CA THR A 53 0.87 -6.08 1.50
C THR A 53 -0.35 -6.67 0.83
N CYS A 54 -0.24 -6.88 -0.49
CA CYS A 54 -1.14 -7.73 -1.24
C CYS A 54 -0.35 -8.88 -1.88
N ALA A 55 -0.99 -10.04 -2.01
CA ALA A 55 -0.43 -11.24 -2.61
C ALA A 55 -1.45 -11.94 -3.50
N ARG A 56 -0.96 -12.72 -4.48
CA ARG A 56 -1.80 -13.67 -5.21
C ARG A 56 -1.83 -14.98 -4.44
N VAL A 57 -3.03 -15.53 -4.23
CA VAL A 57 -3.22 -16.82 -3.56
C VAL A 57 -4.10 -17.73 -4.39
N SER A 58 -3.84 -19.03 -4.35
CA SER A 58 -4.62 -20.02 -5.10
C SER A 58 -5.92 -20.42 -4.42
N ALA A 59 -6.00 -20.24 -3.10
CA ALA A 59 -7.17 -20.57 -2.28
C ALA A 59 -7.39 -19.46 -1.23
N PRO A 60 -8.63 -19.33 -0.72
CA PRO A 60 -8.92 -18.43 0.39
C PRO A 60 -8.03 -18.75 1.61
N PRO A 61 -7.51 -17.72 2.29
CA PRO A 61 -6.72 -17.92 3.50
C PRO A 61 -7.60 -18.38 4.68
N GLU A 62 -7.00 -19.05 5.63
CA GLU A 62 -7.67 -19.34 6.90
C GLU A 62 -8.00 -18.08 7.69
N GLY A 63 -9.08 -18.13 8.47
CA GLY A 63 -9.53 -17.06 9.36
C GLY A 63 -10.42 -16.02 8.67
N GLU A 64 -10.56 -14.85 9.28
CA GLU A 64 -11.51 -13.83 8.83
C GLU A 64 -10.97 -13.01 7.64
N TYR A 65 -11.85 -12.76 6.70
CA TYR A 65 -11.65 -11.82 5.59
C TYR A 65 -12.98 -11.27 5.07
N VAL A 66 -12.97 -10.17 4.37
CA VAL A 66 -14.10 -9.62 3.63
C VAL A 66 -13.96 -10.03 2.18
N LEU A 67 -14.96 -10.75 1.68
CA LEU A 67 -15.02 -11.15 0.27
C LEU A 67 -15.52 -9.97 -0.57
N LEU A 68 -14.73 -9.55 -1.53
CA LEU A 68 -15.11 -8.54 -2.51
C LEU A 68 -15.82 -9.18 -3.71
N PRO A 69 -16.68 -8.42 -4.43
CA PRO A 69 -17.11 -8.82 -5.76
C PRO A 69 -15.91 -9.19 -6.63
N SER A 70 -16.09 -10.19 -7.50
CA SER A 70 -15.00 -10.69 -8.36
C SER A 70 -14.47 -9.59 -9.30
N PHE A 71 -13.27 -9.77 -9.82
CA PHE A 71 -12.74 -8.86 -10.84
C PHE A 71 -13.67 -8.77 -12.05
N THR A 72 -14.24 -9.86 -12.50
CA THR A 72 -15.21 -9.90 -13.61
C THR A 72 -16.45 -9.06 -13.29
N ASP A 73 -17.01 -9.21 -12.09
CA ASP A 73 -18.17 -8.42 -11.68
C ASP A 73 -17.87 -6.93 -11.66
N VAL A 74 -16.75 -6.52 -11.03
CA VAL A 74 -16.40 -5.09 -10.92
C VAL A 74 -15.99 -4.47 -12.26
N SER A 75 -15.55 -5.27 -13.22
CA SER A 75 -15.20 -4.79 -14.56
C SER A 75 -16.40 -4.58 -15.47
N THR A 76 -17.51 -5.25 -15.20
CA THR A 76 -18.70 -5.24 -16.05
C THR A 76 -19.91 -4.50 -15.43
N ASP A 77 -19.98 -4.43 -14.11
CA ASP A 77 -21.09 -3.80 -13.37
C ASP A 77 -20.58 -2.66 -12.46
N LYS A 78 -20.97 -1.42 -12.79
CA LYS A 78 -20.63 -0.23 -12.01
C LYS A 78 -21.13 -0.29 -10.56
N LYS A 79 -22.27 -0.96 -10.28
CA LYS A 79 -22.77 -1.13 -8.91
C LYS A 79 -21.86 -2.05 -8.11
N LYS A 80 -21.37 -3.13 -8.73
CA LYS A 80 -20.40 -4.04 -8.12
C LYS A 80 -19.05 -3.35 -7.88
N TYR A 81 -18.63 -2.48 -8.79
CA TYR A 81 -17.47 -1.63 -8.57
C TYR A 81 -17.64 -0.71 -7.35
N CYS A 82 -18.79 -0.03 -7.22
CA CYS A 82 -19.10 0.80 -6.06
C CYS A 82 -19.16 -0.01 -4.76
N GLU A 83 -19.77 -1.21 -4.80
CA GLU A 83 -19.79 -2.12 -3.65
C GLU A 83 -18.37 -2.48 -3.19
N ALA A 84 -17.53 -2.90 -4.10
CA ALA A 84 -16.12 -3.21 -3.82
C ALA A 84 -15.38 -2.01 -3.22
N PHE A 85 -15.59 -0.81 -3.78
CA PHE A 85 -14.98 0.42 -3.26
C PHE A 85 -15.41 0.73 -1.82
N VAL A 86 -16.70 0.60 -1.50
CA VAL A 86 -17.22 0.81 -0.14
C VAL A 86 -16.63 -0.19 0.85
N LEU A 87 -16.56 -1.48 0.48
CA LEU A 87 -15.96 -2.52 1.30
C LEU A 87 -14.48 -2.24 1.54
N GLN A 88 -13.71 -1.90 0.51
CA GLN A 88 -12.30 -1.53 0.64
C GLN A 88 -12.11 -0.31 1.56
N THR A 89 -12.94 0.71 1.42
CA THR A 89 -12.84 1.93 2.23
C THR A 89 -13.08 1.66 3.71
N ARG A 90 -13.96 0.74 4.06
CA ARG A 90 -14.24 0.35 5.45
C ARG A 90 -13.07 -0.35 6.12
N GLU A 91 -12.29 -1.10 5.37
CA GLU A 91 -11.19 -1.93 5.87
C GLU A 91 -9.81 -1.24 5.79
N GLN A 92 -9.78 0.08 5.61
CA GLN A 92 -8.53 0.87 5.54
C GLN A 92 -7.95 1.27 6.90
N ASP A 93 -8.45 0.72 7.98
CA ASP A 93 -7.97 0.98 9.32
C ASP A 93 -6.87 -0.02 9.72
N ALA A 94 -5.70 0.48 10.12
CA ALA A 94 -4.57 -0.38 10.50
C ALA A 94 -4.81 -1.20 11.78
N VAL A 95 -5.77 -0.78 12.63
CA VAL A 95 -6.08 -1.43 13.90
C VAL A 95 -7.25 -2.42 13.78
N ARG A 96 -8.27 -2.06 13.00
CA ARG A 96 -9.56 -2.79 12.94
C ARG A 96 -9.83 -3.40 11.58
N GLY A 97 -9.09 -2.99 10.55
CA GLY A 97 -9.26 -3.47 9.19
C GLY A 97 -9.07 -4.97 9.08
N LYS A 98 -9.93 -5.60 8.30
CA LYS A 98 -9.86 -7.02 7.97
C LYS A 98 -9.13 -7.22 6.64
N ARG A 99 -8.65 -8.42 6.43
CA ARG A 99 -8.14 -8.84 5.13
C ARG A 99 -9.25 -8.75 4.08
N LEU A 100 -8.90 -8.34 2.88
CA LEU A 100 -9.80 -8.34 1.73
C LEU A 100 -9.40 -9.45 0.78
N LEU A 101 -10.38 -10.16 0.27
CA LEU A 101 -10.16 -11.22 -0.71
C LEU A 101 -11.01 -10.95 -1.95
N GLN A 102 -10.38 -10.79 -3.10
CA GLN A 102 -11.06 -10.61 -4.37
C GLN A 102 -10.83 -11.80 -5.29
N PRO A 103 -11.89 -12.49 -5.74
CA PRO A 103 -11.77 -13.54 -6.77
C PRO A 103 -11.28 -12.95 -8.10
N HIS A 104 -10.35 -13.63 -8.72
CA HIS A 104 -9.86 -13.41 -10.08
C HIS A 104 -10.01 -14.71 -10.90
N GLU A 105 -9.79 -14.64 -12.20
CA GLU A 105 -9.91 -15.80 -13.09
C GLU A 105 -9.02 -16.99 -12.68
N LYS A 106 -7.85 -16.70 -12.10
CA LYS A 106 -6.89 -17.69 -11.63
C LYS A 106 -6.53 -17.44 -10.16
N GLY A 107 -7.43 -17.81 -9.25
CA GLY A 107 -7.22 -17.66 -7.82
C GLY A 107 -7.76 -16.36 -7.26
N TYR A 108 -7.05 -15.77 -6.30
CA TYR A 108 -7.53 -14.62 -5.54
C TYR A 108 -6.44 -13.59 -5.36
N LEU A 109 -6.86 -12.33 -5.28
CA LEU A 109 -6.05 -11.25 -4.73
C LEU A 109 -6.36 -11.14 -3.23
N LEU A 110 -5.38 -11.39 -2.41
CA LEU A 110 -5.44 -11.17 -0.97
C LEU A 110 -4.78 -9.83 -0.64
N CYS A 111 -5.52 -8.92 -0.01
CA CYS A 111 -4.98 -7.68 0.54
C CYS A 111 -5.03 -7.74 2.06
N ASN A 112 -3.89 -7.65 2.70
CA ASN A 112 -3.80 -7.54 4.16
C ASN A 112 -4.21 -6.13 4.63
N PRO A 113 -4.60 -5.94 5.90
CA PRO A 113 -4.84 -4.61 6.43
C PRO A 113 -3.59 -3.71 6.30
N PRO A 114 -3.76 -2.38 6.32
CA PRO A 114 -2.62 -1.47 6.36
C PRO A 114 -1.65 -1.79 7.50
N ALA A 115 -0.37 -1.57 7.27
CA ALA A 115 0.62 -1.65 8.34
C ALA A 115 0.36 -0.58 9.41
N MET A 116 0.62 -0.91 10.67
CA MET A 116 0.59 0.09 11.74
C MET A 116 1.59 1.21 11.46
N PRO A 117 1.22 2.47 11.69
CA PRO A 117 2.14 3.59 11.52
C PRO A 117 3.41 3.41 12.34
N LEU A 118 4.52 3.94 11.85
CA LEU A 118 5.75 4.02 12.62
C LEU A 118 5.54 4.92 13.84
N ASN A 119 6.09 4.55 14.99
CA ASN A 119 6.17 5.46 16.12
C ASN A 119 7.25 6.53 15.90
N SER A 120 7.35 7.54 16.80
CA SER A 120 8.29 8.65 16.63
C SER A 120 9.74 8.19 16.49
N ARG A 121 10.18 7.22 17.30
CA ARG A 121 11.53 6.70 17.26
C ARG A 121 11.83 5.99 15.92
N GLU A 122 10.93 5.11 15.48
CA GLU A 122 11.09 4.42 14.19
C GLU A 122 11.10 5.41 13.02
N LEU A 123 10.29 6.47 13.12
CA LEU A 123 10.25 7.53 12.12
C LEU A 123 11.56 8.33 12.09
N ASP A 124 12.14 8.63 13.25
CA ASP A 124 13.45 9.27 13.36
C ASP A 124 14.56 8.39 12.79
N GLU A 125 14.55 7.08 13.08
CA GLU A 125 15.50 6.12 12.53
C GLU A 125 15.43 6.09 10.98
N VAL A 126 14.24 6.14 10.38
CA VAL A 126 14.07 6.22 8.92
C VAL A 126 14.67 7.52 8.37
N TYR A 127 14.39 8.66 9.00
CA TYR A 127 14.90 9.95 8.52
C TYR A 127 16.37 10.21 8.86
N ALA A 128 16.96 9.41 9.73
CA ALA A 128 18.40 9.40 9.99
C ALA A 128 19.21 8.62 8.94
N LEU A 129 18.55 7.87 8.04
CA LEU A 129 19.24 7.17 6.96
C LEU A 129 20.00 8.16 6.06
N PRO A 130 21.14 7.75 5.47
CA PRO A 130 22.02 8.64 4.69
C PRO A 130 21.43 8.93 3.29
N PHE A 131 20.26 9.57 3.23
CA PHE A 131 19.68 10.01 1.97
C PHE A 131 20.53 11.08 1.30
N THR A 132 20.79 10.94 0.01
CA THR A 132 21.56 11.93 -0.76
C THR A 132 20.82 13.27 -0.89
N ARG A 133 19.49 13.26 -0.85
CA ARG A 133 18.60 14.43 -1.03
C ARG A 133 18.87 15.19 -2.33
N ARG A 134 19.29 14.49 -3.35
CA ARG A 134 19.60 14.98 -4.70
C ARG A 134 18.95 14.08 -5.74
N PRO A 135 18.76 14.57 -6.98
CA PRO A 135 18.33 13.75 -8.09
C PRO A 135 19.27 12.55 -8.29
N HIS A 136 18.75 11.50 -8.90
CA HIS A 136 19.59 10.34 -9.23
C HIS A 136 20.78 10.77 -10.11
N PRO A 137 22.00 10.24 -9.93
CA PRO A 137 23.20 10.65 -10.66
C PRO A 137 23.12 10.52 -12.18
N SER A 138 22.22 9.67 -12.71
CA SER A 138 21.97 9.55 -14.14
C SER A 138 21.20 10.73 -14.74
N ILE A 139 20.51 11.52 -13.92
CA ILE A 139 19.78 12.70 -14.36
C ILE A 139 20.73 13.88 -14.37
N ARG A 140 21.10 14.31 -15.58
CA ARG A 140 22.03 15.43 -15.79
C ARG A 140 21.32 16.77 -15.99
N GLU A 141 20.03 16.71 -16.21
CA GLU A 141 19.20 17.85 -16.47
C GLU A 141 18.78 18.52 -15.17
N TYR A 142 18.48 19.80 -15.26
CA TYR A 142 17.92 20.57 -14.15
C TYR A 142 16.53 20.03 -13.76
N VAL A 143 16.33 19.78 -12.46
CA VAL A 143 15.07 19.28 -11.90
C VAL A 143 14.43 20.38 -11.05
N PRO A 144 13.45 21.16 -11.58
CA PRO A 144 12.86 22.30 -10.86
C PRO A 144 12.30 21.95 -9.50
N ALA A 145 11.69 20.77 -9.34
CA ALA A 145 11.10 20.31 -8.08
C ALA A 145 12.12 20.23 -6.92
N ILE A 146 13.41 20.10 -7.22
CA ILE A 146 14.44 20.04 -6.16
C ILE A 146 14.60 21.40 -5.47
N GLU A 147 14.45 22.51 -6.17
CA GLU A 147 14.50 23.84 -5.52
C GLU A 147 13.36 23.99 -4.51
N GLU A 148 12.17 23.53 -4.87
CA GLU A 148 10.99 23.60 -4.01
C GLU A 148 11.15 22.78 -2.72
N VAL A 149 11.74 21.59 -2.81
CA VAL A 149 11.80 20.63 -1.68
C VAL A 149 13.13 20.61 -0.93
N SER A 150 14.18 21.27 -1.43
CA SER A 150 15.55 21.20 -0.89
C SER A 150 15.65 21.55 0.60
N PHE A 151 14.84 22.49 1.07
CA PHE A 151 14.82 22.97 2.46
C PHE A 151 13.60 22.50 3.25
N SER A 152 12.83 21.55 2.71
CA SER A 152 11.67 21.00 3.41
C SER A 152 12.07 19.89 4.38
N ILE A 153 11.39 19.84 5.52
CA ILE A 153 11.57 18.83 6.56
C ILE A 153 10.24 18.12 6.77
N THR A 154 10.25 16.81 6.64
CA THR A 154 9.08 16.01 7.01
C THR A 154 9.02 15.88 8.52
N SER A 155 8.06 16.54 9.15
CA SER A 155 7.86 16.54 10.60
C SER A 155 6.86 15.48 11.07
N ALA A 156 5.89 15.13 10.21
CA ALA A 156 4.82 14.20 10.55
C ALA A 156 4.36 13.42 9.30
N ARG A 157 3.71 12.30 9.53
CA ARG A 157 3.02 11.49 8.51
C ARG A 157 1.60 11.20 8.96
N GLY A 158 0.73 10.90 7.99
CA GLY A 158 -0.68 10.64 8.22
C GLY A 158 -1.55 11.90 8.17
N CYS A 159 -2.84 11.69 8.00
CA CYS A 159 -3.82 12.78 7.98
C CYS A 159 -5.18 12.27 8.44
N PHE A 160 -5.75 12.89 9.46
CA PHE A 160 -7.11 12.57 9.94
C PHE A 160 -8.23 13.21 9.10
N GLY A 161 -7.88 13.97 8.07
CA GLY A 161 -8.84 14.54 7.13
C GLY A 161 -9.60 13.47 6.34
N THR A 162 -10.80 13.83 5.88
CA THR A 162 -11.69 12.94 5.11
C THR A 162 -11.96 13.48 3.71
N CYS A 163 -11.03 14.25 3.15
CA CYS A 163 -11.19 14.87 1.83
C CYS A 163 -11.31 13.81 0.73
N ASN A 164 -12.42 13.81 0.02
CA ASN A 164 -12.73 12.78 -0.99
C ASN A 164 -11.77 12.77 -2.19
N PHE A 165 -11.08 13.85 -2.46
CA PHE A 165 -10.12 13.98 -3.56
C PHE A 165 -8.69 13.62 -3.16
N CYS A 166 -8.39 13.46 -1.87
CA CYS A 166 -7.02 13.40 -1.37
C CYS A 166 -6.54 11.96 -1.18
N ALA A 167 -5.49 11.58 -1.89
CA ALA A 167 -4.86 10.27 -1.74
C ALA A 167 -3.98 10.13 -0.49
N LEU A 168 -3.67 11.23 0.22
CA LEU A 168 -2.77 11.22 1.36
C LEU A 168 -3.24 10.28 2.47
N THR A 169 -4.53 10.32 2.80
CA THR A 169 -5.13 9.45 3.82
C THR A 169 -5.04 7.97 3.47
N PHE A 170 -5.18 7.65 2.17
CA PHE A 170 -5.07 6.27 1.69
C PHE A 170 -3.62 5.78 1.66
N HIS A 171 -2.68 6.69 1.40
CA HIS A 171 -1.26 6.35 1.31
C HIS A 171 -0.57 6.33 2.68
N GLN A 172 -0.76 7.38 3.49
CA GLN A 172 -0.10 7.53 4.80
C GLN A 172 -0.94 7.05 5.99
N GLY A 173 -2.22 6.77 5.76
CA GLY A 173 -3.16 6.41 6.81
C GLY A 173 -3.76 7.60 7.56
N ARG A 174 -4.67 7.29 8.48
CA ARG A 174 -5.44 8.29 9.26
C ARG A 174 -4.86 8.60 10.63
N VAL A 175 -3.87 7.82 11.06
CA VAL A 175 -3.16 8.06 12.31
C VAL A 175 -1.99 8.99 12.03
N VAL A 176 -2.00 10.15 12.66
CA VAL A 176 -0.89 11.11 12.55
C VAL A 176 0.20 10.73 13.54
N THR A 177 1.40 10.56 13.03
CA THR A 177 2.60 10.33 13.83
C THR A 177 3.65 11.37 13.50
N SER A 178 4.35 11.86 14.53
CA SER A 178 5.36 12.92 14.40
C SER A 178 6.74 12.39 14.71
N ARG A 179 7.74 13.02 14.12
CA ARG A 179 9.13 12.87 14.54
C ARG A 179 9.32 13.49 15.94
N SER A 180 10.43 13.13 16.59
CA SER A 180 10.88 13.81 17.80
C SER A 180 11.27 15.27 17.51
N HIS A 181 11.46 16.03 18.55
CA HIS A 181 11.96 17.41 18.47
C HIS A 181 13.51 17.48 18.45
N GLU A 182 14.18 16.32 18.59
CA GLU A 182 15.63 16.20 18.64
C GLU A 182 16.26 16.01 17.25
#